data_b1cd1e5f5371b699d70d940b0eb7ed1c
#
_entry.id   b1cd1e5f5371b699d70d940b0eb7ed1c
#
_cell.length_a   1.000
_cell.length_b   1.000
_cell.length_c   1.000
_cell.angle_alpha   90.00
_cell.angle_beta   90.00
_cell.angle_gamma   90.00
#
_symmetry.space_group_name_H-M   'P 1'
#
loop_
_entity.id
_entity.type
_entity.pdbx_description
1 polymer ?
#
loop_
_entity_poly.entity_id
_entity_poly.type
_entity_poly.pdbx_seq_one_letter_code
_entity_poly.pdbx_strand_id
1 'polypeptide(L)'
;MLAAELAGIGAKGIRPGRGGVRFTGERDVALRGCLALRTALRVLEPIGEFPAESSDDLYAGARSLRWENLIGTGDSIAVSATGRASGLSHTRFVEQRTKDAIVDRLREVRGERPAVDPRAPDVLAVVHLAEGRCSVSLDLAGDLLSNRGYRVRSVEAPLREALAAAAVLLSGWDATTPLHDPLCGSGTIAIV
;
A
#
# COMPACT_ATOMS: atom_id res chain seq x y z
N MET A 1 -7.98 -8.79 -14.20
CA MET A 1 -8.69 -7.58 -13.78
C MET A 1 -7.73 -6.43 -13.49
N LEU A 2 -7.01 -6.39 -12.38
CA LEU A 2 -6.11 -5.29 -12.03
C LEU A 2 -5.13 -4.91 -13.16
N ALA A 3 -4.58 -5.88 -13.88
CA ALA A 3 -3.72 -5.61 -15.04
C ALA A 3 -4.45 -4.85 -16.17
N ALA A 4 -5.72 -5.11 -16.38
CA ALA A 4 -6.52 -4.39 -17.37
C ALA A 4 -6.85 -2.96 -16.90
N GLU A 5 -7.17 -2.78 -15.62
CA GLU A 5 -7.35 -1.44 -15.04
C GLU A 5 -6.06 -0.61 -15.18
N LEU A 6 -4.89 -1.20 -14.89
CA LEU A 6 -3.59 -0.55 -15.04
C LEU A 6 -3.30 -0.15 -16.49
N ALA A 7 -3.61 -1.03 -17.46
CA ALA A 7 -3.48 -0.69 -18.87
C ALA A 7 -4.38 0.50 -19.26
N GLY A 8 -5.60 0.55 -18.74
CA GLY A 8 -6.55 1.64 -18.98
C GLY A 8 -6.09 3.02 -18.48
N ILE A 9 -5.23 3.07 -17.48
CA ILE A 9 -4.66 4.34 -16.97
C ILE A 9 -3.30 4.69 -17.59
N GLY A 10 -2.81 3.91 -18.55
CA GLY A 10 -1.57 4.17 -19.26
C GLY A 10 -0.31 3.57 -18.61
N ALA A 11 -0.47 2.62 -17.69
CA ALA A 11 0.66 1.89 -17.13
C ALA A 11 1.36 1.02 -18.19
N LYS A 12 2.68 0.89 -18.08
CA LYS A 12 3.54 0.09 -18.96
C LYS A 12 4.18 -1.06 -18.18
N GLY A 13 4.78 -2.02 -18.89
CA GLY A 13 5.54 -3.11 -18.27
C GLY A 13 4.74 -3.91 -17.25
N ILE A 14 3.42 -4.05 -17.46
CA ILE A 14 2.48 -4.69 -16.53
C ILE A 14 2.83 -6.17 -16.39
N ARG A 15 3.13 -6.60 -15.16
CA ARG A 15 3.50 -7.98 -14.83
C ARG A 15 2.71 -8.46 -13.61
N PRO A 16 1.69 -9.31 -13.81
CA PRO A 16 1.00 -9.96 -12.70
C PRO A 16 1.97 -10.81 -11.87
N GLY A 17 1.81 -10.77 -10.55
CA GLY A 17 2.57 -11.53 -9.59
C GLY A 17 1.70 -12.01 -8.43
N ARG A 18 2.30 -12.71 -7.47
CA ARG A 18 1.59 -13.19 -6.29
C ARG A 18 1.22 -12.00 -5.39
N GLY A 19 -0.07 -11.76 -5.21
CA GLY A 19 -0.58 -10.70 -4.33
C GLY A 19 -0.56 -9.29 -4.90
N GLY A 20 -0.14 -9.09 -6.17
CA GLY A 20 -0.13 -7.77 -6.79
C GLY A 20 0.26 -7.77 -8.27
N VAL A 21 0.29 -6.59 -8.85
CA VAL A 21 0.72 -6.37 -10.24
C VAL A 21 1.80 -5.32 -10.23
N ARG A 22 2.97 -5.64 -10.78
CA ARG A 22 4.04 -4.66 -11.01
C ARG A 22 3.79 -3.94 -12.32
N PHE A 23 4.08 -2.66 -12.34
CA PHE A 23 4.00 -1.84 -13.55
C PHE A 23 5.07 -0.75 -13.53
N THR A 24 5.27 -0.11 -14.66
CA THR A 24 6.13 1.07 -14.82
C THR A 24 5.30 2.21 -15.41
N GLY A 25 5.64 3.43 -15.05
CA GLY A 25 4.98 4.65 -15.52
C GLY A 25 5.58 5.88 -14.88
N GLU A 26 5.19 7.04 -15.39
CA GLU A 26 5.46 8.31 -14.74
C GLU A 26 4.67 8.40 -13.42
N ARG A 27 5.07 9.31 -12.54
CA ARG A 27 4.42 9.47 -11.22
C ARG A 27 2.92 9.77 -11.34
N ASP A 28 2.51 10.48 -12.38
CA ASP A 28 1.09 10.77 -12.67
C ASP A 28 0.27 9.50 -12.93
N VAL A 29 0.86 8.47 -13.55
CA VAL A 29 0.21 7.17 -13.75
C VAL A 29 -0.05 6.49 -12.40
N ALA A 30 0.91 6.53 -11.48
CA ALA A 30 0.75 5.98 -10.15
C ALA A 30 -0.33 6.73 -9.35
N LEU A 31 -0.36 8.07 -9.43
CA LEU A 31 -1.39 8.90 -8.79
C LEU A 31 -2.77 8.66 -9.39
N ARG A 32 -2.87 8.52 -10.73
CA ARG A 32 -4.12 8.09 -11.39
C ARG A 32 -4.55 6.71 -10.90
N GLY A 33 -3.60 5.82 -10.62
CA GLY A 33 -3.86 4.52 -10.01
C GLY A 33 -4.55 4.65 -8.64
N CYS A 34 -4.10 5.57 -7.79
CA CYS A 34 -4.74 5.84 -6.50
C CYS A 34 -6.22 6.29 -6.65
N LEU A 35 -6.55 7.00 -7.72
CA LEU A 35 -7.90 7.49 -7.98
C LEU A 35 -8.79 6.46 -8.68
N ALA A 36 -8.26 5.76 -9.69
CA ALA A 36 -9.06 5.00 -10.64
C ALA A 36 -9.10 3.48 -10.40
N LEU A 37 -8.08 2.89 -9.76
CA LEU A 37 -8.06 1.45 -9.52
C LEU A 37 -9.10 1.03 -8.49
N ARG A 38 -9.98 0.13 -8.87
CA ARG A 38 -11.07 -0.39 -8.00
C ARG A 38 -10.72 -1.72 -7.36
N THR A 39 -9.87 -2.53 -8.01
CA THR A 39 -9.50 -3.86 -7.53
C THR A 39 -8.17 -3.90 -6.78
N ALA A 40 -7.42 -2.79 -6.73
CA ALA A 40 -6.23 -2.64 -5.92
C ALA A 40 -6.57 -2.22 -4.48
N LEU A 41 -5.73 -2.63 -3.53
CA LEU A 41 -5.82 -2.17 -2.14
C LEU A 41 -4.86 -1.01 -1.86
N ARG A 42 -3.71 -0.95 -2.54
CA ARG A 42 -2.68 0.07 -2.39
C ARG A 42 -1.95 0.27 -3.71
N VAL A 43 -1.37 1.45 -3.87
CA VAL A 43 -0.37 1.73 -4.90
C VAL A 43 0.94 2.01 -4.18
N LEU A 44 1.93 1.16 -4.40
CA LEU A 44 3.21 1.20 -3.69
C LEU A 44 4.34 1.61 -4.64
N GLU A 45 5.11 2.61 -4.25
CA GLU A 45 6.34 3.03 -4.92
C GLU A 45 7.54 2.39 -4.25
N PRO A 46 8.25 1.43 -4.88
CA PRO A 46 9.44 0.82 -4.30
C PRO A 46 10.57 1.84 -4.15
N ILE A 47 11.17 1.92 -2.95
CA ILE A 47 12.28 2.84 -2.64
C ILE A 47 13.59 2.11 -2.35
N GLY A 48 13.55 0.82 -2.03
CA GLY A 48 14.75 0.03 -1.82
C GLY A 48 14.46 -1.42 -1.47
N GLU A 49 15.49 -2.23 -1.67
CA GLU A 49 15.51 -3.64 -1.29
C GLU A 49 16.91 -4.02 -0.80
N PHE A 50 16.98 -4.78 0.29
CA PHE A 50 18.24 -5.19 0.92
C PHE A 50 18.09 -6.53 1.64
N PRO A 51 19.20 -7.26 1.91
CA PRO A 51 19.18 -8.44 2.75
C PRO A 51 18.72 -8.10 4.18
N ALA A 52 17.92 -8.96 4.81
CA ALA A 52 17.42 -8.76 6.16
C ALA A 52 17.20 -10.12 6.83
N GLU A 53 18.29 -10.75 7.25
CA GLU A 53 18.27 -12.01 7.99
C GLU A 53 18.26 -11.79 9.51
N SER A 54 18.69 -10.60 9.93
CA SER A 54 18.74 -10.19 11.33
C SER A 54 18.09 -8.82 11.56
N SER A 55 17.87 -8.49 12.84
CA SER A 55 17.43 -7.16 13.28
C SER A 55 18.40 -6.05 12.87
N ASP A 56 19.69 -6.37 12.87
CA ASP A 56 20.72 -5.39 12.56
C ASP A 56 20.83 -5.17 11.07
N ASP A 57 20.65 -6.19 10.25
CA ASP A 57 20.54 -6.05 8.80
C ASP A 57 19.34 -5.20 8.42
N LEU A 58 18.17 -5.48 9.03
CA LEU A 58 16.95 -4.69 8.82
C LEU A 58 17.18 -3.21 9.15
N TYR A 59 17.78 -2.93 10.31
CA TYR A 59 18.05 -1.57 10.74
C TYR A 59 19.06 -0.88 9.82
N ALA A 60 20.19 -1.51 9.53
CA ALA A 60 21.23 -0.94 8.68
C ALA A 60 20.71 -0.68 7.26
N GLY A 61 19.99 -1.64 6.68
CA GLY A 61 19.39 -1.51 5.36
C GLY A 61 18.34 -0.39 5.31
N ALA A 62 17.42 -0.35 6.27
CA ALA A 62 16.43 0.72 6.34
C ALA A 62 17.06 2.11 6.54
N ARG A 63 18.10 2.21 7.38
CA ARG A 63 18.82 3.47 7.61
C ARG A 63 19.61 3.94 6.39
N SER A 64 20.04 3.04 5.51
CA SER A 64 20.80 3.40 4.31
C SER A 64 19.97 4.10 3.24
N LEU A 65 18.64 4.01 3.29
CA LEU A 65 17.75 4.68 2.36
C LEU A 65 17.76 6.20 2.60
N ARG A 66 17.57 6.96 1.50
CA ARG A 66 17.59 8.44 1.54
C ARG A 66 16.24 9.00 1.94
N TRP A 67 15.84 8.75 3.18
CA TRP A 67 14.55 9.20 3.73
C TRP A 67 14.39 10.72 3.68
N GLU A 68 15.48 11.45 3.76
CA GLU A 68 15.51 12.91 3.65
C GLU A 68 14.98 13.46 2.31
N ASN A 69 14.95 12.64 1.26
CA ASN A 69 14.38 13.02 -0.03
C ASN A 69 12.90 12.65 -0.17
N LEU A 70 12.37 11.87 0.76
CA LEU A 70 11.03 11.27 0.68
C LEU A 70 10.08 11.81 1.76
N ILE A 71 10.63 12.25 2.89
CA ILE A 71 9.88 12.74 4.04
C ILE A 71 10.20 14.23 4.19
N GLY A 72 9.19 15.08 4.13
CA GLY A 72 9.33 16.53 4.31
C GLY A 72 9.60 16.92 5.76
N THR A 73 10.06 18.17 5.96
CA THR A 73 10.17 18.75 7.30
C THR A 73 8.78 18.94 7.89
N GLY A 74 8.58 18.37 9.08
CA GLY A 74 7.29 18.42 9.78
C GLY A 74 6.33 17.29 9.43
N ASP A 75 6.63 16.46 8.41
CA ASP A 75 5.81 15.30 8.09
C ASP A 75 5.83 14.27 9.23
N SER A 76 4.69 13.66 9.47
CA SER A 76 4.52 12.49 10.32
C SER A 76 4.73 11.20 9.54
N ILE A 77 5.24 10.17 10.23
CA ILE A 77 5.53 8.87 9.62
C ILE A 77 4.81 7.74 10.32
N ALA A 78 4.53 6.68 9.57
CA ALA A 78 4.25 5.36 10.10
C ALA A 78 4.94 4.27 9.28
N VAL A 79 5.07 3.09 9.86
CA VAL A 79 5.58 1.90 9.21
C VAL A 79 4.57 0.78 9.35
N SER A 80 4.29 0.09 8.26
CA SER A 80 3.49 -1.14 8.24
C SER A 80 4.34 -2.27 7.69
N ALA A 81 4.35 -3.43 8.36
CA ALA A 81 5.16 -4.56 7.96
C ALA A 81 4.31 -5.78 7.63
N THR A 82 4.74 -6.53 6.62
CA THR A 82 4.14 -7.80 6.19
C THR A 82 5.23 -8.83 5.88
N GLY A 83 4.83 -10.09 5.83
CA GLY A 83 5.78 -11.17 5.55
C GLY A 83 6.56 -11.60 6.79
N ARG A 84 7.56 -12.45 6.56
CA ARG A 84 8.43 -13.02 7.61
C ARG A 84 9.81 -13.34 7.03
N ALA A 85 10.85 -13.19 7.84
CA ALA A 85 12.19 -13.70 7.59
C ALA A 85 12.70 -14.45 8.83
N SER A 86 13.77 -15.22 8.67
CA SER A 86 14.42 -15.91 9.80
C SER A 86 14.82 -14.86 10.84
N GLY A 87 14.44 -15.07 12.12
CA GLY A 87 14.70 -14.10 13.19
C GLY A 87 13.82 -12.83 13.22
N LEU A 88 12.99 -12.60 12.18
CA LEU A 88 12.10 -11.43 12.04
C LEU A 88 10.65 -11.87 11.84
N SER A 89 10.10 -12.60 12.82
CA SER A 89 8.74 -13.19 12.74
C SER A 89 7.62 -12.27 13.24
N HIS A 90 7.95 -11.27 14.06
CA HIS A 90 6.97 -10.35 14.65
C HIS A 90 6.90 -9.05 13.86
N THR A 91 5.84 -8.84 13.12
CA THR A 91 5.64 -7.64 12.28
C THR A 91 5.76 -6.35 13.09
N ARG A 92 5.19 -6.31 14.28
CA ARG A 92 5.28 -5.13 15.17
C ARG A 92 6.72 -4.77 15.56
N PHE A 93 7.57 -5.77 15.74
CA PHE A 93 9.01 -5.54 15.98
C PHE A 93 9.69 -4.98 14.73
N VAL A 94 9.36 -5.53 13.56
CA VAL A 94 9.87 -5.05 12.26
C VAL A 94 9.46 -3.61 12.01
N GLU A 95 8.20 -3.26 12.26
CA GLU A 95 7.69 -1.89 12.18
C GLU A 95 8.46 -0.93 13.08
N GLN A 96 8.64 -1.31 14.35
CA GLN A 96 9.37 -0.51 15.33
C GLN A 96 10.83 -0.32 14.90
N ARG A 97 11.52 -1.40 14.53
CA ARG A 97 12.94 -1.36 14.16
C ARG A 97 13.18 -0.53 12.91
N THR A 98 12.32 -0.68 11.90
CA THR A 98 12.36 0.14 10.69
C THR A 98 12.08 1.61 10.99
N LYS A 99 11.07 1.91 11.81
CA LYS A 99 10.76 3.27 12.25
C LYS A 99 11.96 3.91 12.97
N ASP A 100 12.62 3.17 13.86
CA ASP A 100 13.80 3.68 14.58
C ASP A 100 14.94 4.02 13.58
N ALA A 101 15.17 3.17 12.57
CA ALA A 101 16.16 3.43 11.53
C ALA A 101 15.84 4.71 10.71
N ILE A 102 14.56 4.94 10.39
CA ILE A 102 14.10 6.16 9.70
C ILE A 102 14.34 7.40 10.55
N VAL A 103 13.93 7.34 11.81
CA VAL A 103 14.08 8.45 12.76
C VAL A 103 15.54 8.81 12.97
N ASP A 104 16.40 7.81 13.18
CA ASP A 104 17.82 8.02 13.39
C ASP A 104 18.52 8.59 12.15
N ARG A 105 18.13 8.14 10.94
CA ARG A 105 18.62 8.71 9.69
C ARG A 105 18.27 10.19 9.54
N LEU A 106 17.00 10.54 9.75
CA LEU A 106 16.55 11.92 9.62
C LEU A 106 17.17 12.83 10.68
N ARG A 107 17.34 12.32 11.90
CA ARG A 107 18.01 13.04 13.00
C ARG A 107 19.48 13.30 12.67
N GLU A 108 20.17 12.33 12.07
CA GLU A 108 21.58 12.49 11.68
C GLU A 108 21.74 13.51 10.55
N VAL A 109 20.87 13.46 9.52
CA VAL A 109 21.01 14.30 8.32
C VAL A 109 20.45 15.70 8.52
N ARG A 110 19.35 15.84 9.26
CA ARG A 110 18.61 17.11 9.40
C ARG A 110 18.58 17.67 10.84
N GLY A 111 19.01 16.89 11.84
CA GLY A 111 18.86 17.25 13.24
C GLY A 111 17.43 17.15 13.77
N GLU A 112 16.48 16.72 12.97
CA GLU A 112 15.06 16.69 13.28
C GLU A 112 14.55 15.25 13.48
N ARG A 113 13.60 15.11 14.39
CA ARG A 113 12.87 13.86 14.61
C ARG A 113 11.47 14.00 14.06
N PRO A 114 11.04 13.18 13.07
CA PRO A 114 9.68 13.22 12.56
C PRO A 114 8.68 12.80 13.65
N ALA A 115 7.48 13.35 13.58
CA ALA A 115 6.35 12.85 14.37
C ALA A 115 5.98 11.43 13.92
N VAL A 116 5.46 10.64 14.83
CA VAL A 116 4.96 9.28 14.51
C VAL A 116 3.46 9.26 14.71
N ASP A 117 2.71 9.09 13.62
CA ASP A 117 1.26 8.96 13.66
C ASP A 117 0.82 7.64 13.01
N PRO A 118 0.51 6.61 13.81
CA PRO A 118 0.07 5.33 13.27
C PRO A 118 -1.32 5.34 12.61
N ARG A 119 -2.10 6.40 12.80
CA ARG A 119 -3.50 6.47 12.32
C ARG A 119 -3.65 7.23 11.02
N ALA A 120 -2.97 8.37 10.92
CA ALA A 120 -3.05 9.27 9.77
C ALA A 120 -1.66 9.87 9.47
N PRO A 121 -0.67 9.04 9.09
CA PRO A 121 0.66 9.53 8.77
C PRO A 121 0.65 10.29 7.44
N ASP A 122 1.49 11.33 7.33
CA ASP A 122 1.75 11.98 6.04
C ASP A 122 2.52 11.06 5.10
N VAL A 123 3.42 10.23 5.65
CA VAL A 123 4.20 9.23 4.90
C VAL A 123 4.09 7.85 5.54
N LEU A 124 3.52 6.90 4.81
CA LEU A 124 3.44 5.50 5.22
C LEU A 124 4.49 4.66 4.47
N ALA A 125 5.48 4.17 5.21
CA ALA A 125 6.44 3.19 4.71
C ALA A 125 5.88 1.77 4.86
N VAL A 126 5.85 1.03 3.76
CA VAL A 126 5.40 -0.37 3.73
C VAL A 126 6.60 -1.28 3.54
N VAL A 127 6.80 -2.17 4.52
CA VAL A 127 7.90 -3.13 4.56
C VAL A 127 7.38 -4.52 4.28
N HIS A 128 8.03 -5.23 3.39
CA HIS A 128 7.72 -6.63 3.10
C HIS A 128 8.96 -7.51 3.25
N LEU A 129 8.85 -8.53 4.11
CA LEU A 129 9.90 -9.52 4.34
C LEU A 129 9.58 -10.81 3.63
N ALA A 130 10.50 -11.26 2.79
CA ALA A 130 10.42 -12.56 2.10
C ALA A 130 11.82 -13.07 1.80
N GLU A 131 12.04 -14.36 1.98
CA GLU A 131 13.27 -15.05 1.54
C GLU A 131 14.58 -14.38 2.01
N GLY A 132 14.62 -13.91 3.27
CA GLY A 132 15.79 -13.23 3.84
C GLY A 132 16.03 -11.81 3.28
N ARG A 133 15.08 -11.25 2.56
CA ARG A 133 15.15 -9.90 1.99
C ARG A 133 14.05 -9.02 2.55
N CYS A 134 14.34 -7.75 2.62
CA CYS A 134 13.40 -6.69 2.96
C CYS A 134 13.22 -5.78 1.74
N SER A 135 12.00 -5.62 1.28
CA SER A 135 11.62 -4.58 0.33
C SER A 135 10.86 -3.47 1.06
N VAL A 136 11.21 -2.23 0.76
CA VAL A 136 10.59 -1.03 1.33
C VAL A 136 9.95 -0.22 0.23
N SER A 137 8.71 0.18 0.44
CA SER A 137 7.93 0.99 -0.50
C SER A 137 7.24 2.13 0.24
N LEU A 138 6.91 3.20 -0.46
CA LEU A 138 5.96 4.21 0.03
C LEU A 138 4.55 3.87 -0.45
N ASP A 139 3.57 4.03 0.42
CA ASP A 139 2.16 4.01 0.04
C ASP A 139 1.78 5.39 -0.50
N LEU A 140 1.41 5.44 -1.78
CA LEU A 140 1.08 6.70 -2.43
C LEU A 140 -0.34 7.20 -2.11
N ALA A 141 -1.20 6.34 -1.57
CA ALA A 141 -2.57 6.69 -1.21
C ALA A 141 -2.73 7.07 0.27
N GLY A 142 -1.80 6.65 1.12
CA GLY A 142 -1.85 6.87 2.56
C GLY A 142 -2.84 5.96 3.30
N ASP A 143 -3.96 5.58 2.69
CA ASP A 143 -4.97 4.65 3.21
C ASP A 143 -5.29 3.57 2.18
N LEU A 144 -6.09 2.59 2.56
CA LEU A 144 -6.58 1.58 1.65
C LEU A 144 -7.46 2.22 0.57
N LEU A 145 -7.21 1.88 -0.70
CA LEU A 145 -8.00 2.39 -1.83
C LEU A 145 -9.49 1.98 -1.76
N SER A 146 -9.81 0.95 -0.98
CA SER A 146 -11.19 0.57 -0.69
C SER A 146 -11.91 1.54 0.25
N ASN A 147 -11.17 2.36 1.03
CA ASN A 147 -11.76 3.31 1.99
C ASN A 147 -12.10 4.65 1.32
N ARG A 148 -12.96 4.64 0.30
CA ARG A 148 -13.29 5.85 -0.48
C ARG A 148 -14.34 6.76 0.16
N GLY A 149 -14.79 6.43 1.39
CA GLY A 149 -15.69 7.28 2.16
C GLY A 149 -17.15 7.30 1.71
N TYR A 150 -17.54 6.56 0.66
CA TYR A 150 -18.92 6.54 0.19
C TYR A 150 -19.85 5.62 1.00
N ARG A 151 -19.32 4.80 1.89
CA ARG A 151 -20.12 3.93 2.75
C ARG A 151 -20.69 4.74 3.91
N VAL A 152 -21.98 5.06 3.85
CA VAL A 152 -22.70 5.82 4.87
C VAL A 152 -23.15 4.93 6.04
N ARG A 153 -23.48 3.66 5.76
CA ARG A 153 -23.90 2.67 6.76
C ARG A 153 -23.07 1.41 6.65
N SER A 154 -22.64 0.88 7.78
CA SER A 154 -21.95 -0.41 7.86
C SER A 154 -22.89 -1.47 8.42
N VAL A 155 -22.77 -2.68 7.93
CA VAL A 155 -23.37 -3.90 8.48
C VAL A 155 -22.30 -4.69 9.23
N GLU A 156 -22.69 -5.73 9.99
CA GLU A 156 -21.77 -6.50 10.84
C GLU A 156 -20.58 -7.12 10.05
N ALA A 157 -20.81 -7.56 8.81
CA ALA A 157 -19.79 -8.14 7.94
C ALA A 157 -19.90 -7.60 6.51
N PRO A 158 -19.47 -6.34 6.25
CA PRO A 158 -19.61 -5.75 4.93
C PRO A 158 -18.66 -6.38 3.92
N LEU A 159 -19.12 -6.57 2.68
CA LEU A 159 -18.25 -6.93 1.57
C LEU A 159 -17.23 -5.81 1.33
N ARG A 160 -15.95 -6.16 1.15
CA ARG A 160 -14.92 -5.16 0.81
C ARG A 160 -15.16 -4.62 -0.60
N GLU A 161 -15.01 -3.31 -0.77
CA GLU A 161 -15.27 -2.61 -2.02
C GLU A 161 -14.44 -3.17 -3.19
N ALA A 162 -13.16 -3.46 -2.96
CA ALA A 162 -12.30 -4.05 -3.99
C ALA A 162 -12.78 -5.45 -4.43
N LEU A 163 -13.37 -6.24 -3.52
CA LEU A 163 -13.96 -7.54 -3.86
C LEU A 163 -15.28 -7.39 -4.61
N ALA A 164 -16.11 -6.41 -4.21
CA ALA A 164 -17.35 -6.09 -4.91
C ALA A 164 -17.06 -5.65 -6.35
N ALA A 165 -16.14 -4.71 -6.53
CA ALA A 165 -15.68 -4.27 -7.85
C ALA A 165 -15.13 -5.44 -8.70
N ALA A 166 -14.36 -6.33 -8.08
CA ALA A 166 -13.87 -7.52 -8.75
C ALA A 166 -15.01 -8.46 -9.19
N ALA A 167 -16.01 -8.66 -8.35
CA ALA A 167 -17.18 -9.50 -8.69
C ALA A 167 -17.97 -8.93 -9.87
N VAL A 168 -18.23 -7.61 -9.87
CA VAL A 168 -18.91 -6.92 -10.97
C VAL A 168 -18.11 -7.04 -12.26
N LEU A 169 -16.80 -6.79 -12.23
CA LEU A 169 -15.93 -6.92 -13.41
C LEU A 169 -15.86 -8.37 -13.92
N LEU A 170 -15.88 -9.37 -13.05
CA LEU A 170 -15.87 -10.78 -13.42
C LEU A 170 -17.20 -11.27 -13.98
N SER A 171 -18.31 -10.65 -13.60
CA SER A 171 -19.64 -11.00 -14.15
C SER A 171 -19.77 -10.67 -15.64
N GLY A 172 -18.87 -9.81 -16.17
CA GLY A 172 -18.96 -9.31 -17.55
C GLY A 172 -20.12 -8.33 -17.76
N TRP A 173 -20.74 -7.84 -16.69
CA TRP A 173 -21.81 -6.84 -16.82
C TRP A 173 -21.28 -5.54 -17.41
N ASP A 174 -21.90 -5.06 -18.45
CA ASP A 174 -21.49 -3.91 -19.26
C ASP A 174 -22.35 -2.66 -19.05
N ALA A 175 -23.20 -2.68 -18.02
CA ALA A 175 -24.17 -1.63 -17.70
C ALA A 175 -25.28 -1.41 -18.74
N THR A 176 -25.44 -2.30 -19.75
CA THR A 176 -26.53 -2.20 -20.74
C THR A 176 -27.83 -2.83 -20.26
N THR A 177 -27.75 -3.71 -19.24
CA THR A 177 -28.90 -4.37 -18.63
C THR A 177 -28.99 -4.04 -17.13
N PRO A 178 -30.18 -4.12 -16.53
CA PRO A 178 -30.31 -3.93 -15.08
C PRO A 178 -29.46 -4.95 -14.29
N LEU A 179 -28.76 -4.46 -13.27
CA LEU A 179 -28.09 -5.30 -12.27
C LEU A 179 -29.03 -5.48 -11.06
N HIS A 180 -29.19 -6.72 -10.64
CA HIS A 180 -29.99 -7.04 -9.44
C HIS A 180 -29.14 -7.76 -8.40
N ASP A 181 -29.06 -7.17 -7.19
CA ASP A 181 -28.39 -7.75 -6.03
C ASP A 181 -29.46 -8.11 -4.96
N PRO A 182 -29.90 -9.37 -4.91
CA PRO A 182 -30.97 -9.80 -3.98
C PRO A 182 -30.51 -9.85 -2.52
N LEU A 183 -29.21 -9.77 -2.26
CA LEU A 183 -28.62 -9.83 -0.90
C LEU A 183 -27.76 -8.59 -0.62
N CYS A 184 -28.21 -7.42 -1.06
CA CYS A 184 -27.43 -6.19 -1.18
C CYS A 184 -26.74 -5.71 0.12
N GLY A 185 -27.21 -6.13 1.30
CA GLY A 185 -26.63 -5.70 2.58
C GLY A 185 -26.59 -4.17 2.70
N SER A 186 -25.37 -3.60 2.78
CA SER A 186 -25.14 -2.14 2.76
C SER A 186 -25.06 -1.53 1.37
N GLY A 187 -25.40 -2.26 0.30
CA GLY A 187 -25.39 -1.78 -1.07
C GLY A 187 -24.00 -1.71 -1.71
N THR A 188 -23.02 -2.44 -1.19
CA THR A 188 -21.63 -2.32 -1.67
C THR A 188 -21.50 -2.59 -3.18
N ILE A 189 -22.19 -3.61 -3.72
CA ILE A 189 -22.13 -3.94 -5.16
C ILE A 189 -22.74 -2.83 -6.02
N ALA A 190 -23.77 -2.17 -5.52
CA ALA A 190 -24.44 -1.09 -6.27
C ALA A 190 -23.65 0.23 -6.29
N ILE A 191 -22.63 0.36 -5.45
CA ILE A 191 -21.86 1.60 -5.30
C ILE A 191 -20.52 1.54 -6.05
N VAL A 192 -19.93 0.35 -6.25
CA VAL A 192 -18.56 0.18 -6.82
C VAL A 192 -18.46 0.24 -8.34
#